data_4948372b5be763581f0a3b5ef1bcad15
#
_entry.id   4948372b5be763581f0a3b5ef1bcad15
#
_cell.length_a   1.000
_cell.length_b   1.000
_cell.length_c   1.000
_cell.angle_alpha   90.00
_cell.angle_beta   90.00
_cell.angle_gamma   90.00
#
_symmetry.space_group_name_H-M   'P 1'
#
loop_
_entity.id
_entity.type
_entity.pdbx_description
1 polymer ?
#
loop_
_entity_poly.entity_id
_entity_poly.type
_entity_poly.pdbx_seq_one_letter_code
_entity_poly.pdbx_strand_id
1 'polypeptide(L)'
;MIKHILQDYPSVTAFSGDSSSDREPLSKSDFSHLNNLIGEKEIIFIDEAQKIEDIGNVLKLLVDNYGEEKQIIATGSSSLNLLSNTSEPLTGRKYVYELYPLSVGEIYSGRHPLDLDKELENLLIYGSYPNIYHSSMSLKKEHLLEMTRSYLYKDILELEQVKSSSALDKLLSALALQLGSEVSLNELANMINLNLRTIERYIDLLEKNYVIFRLPPYYTNERKVLSKQNKIYFYDLGIRNALINNFNPLSKRNDRGALWENFLIVERMKLNEYTRRYVSRFFWRTYDGTEVDYIEKYADNLDGYEFKWDKDRKAPKSWLEYPNATYKLVNIDNYKEFLRPTDREYFDKAI
;
A
#
# COMPACT_ATOMS: atom_id res chain seq x y z
N MET A 1 -9.85 -12.08 8.04
CA MET A 1 -8.68 -12.32 8.90
C MET A 1 -9.00 -12.03 10.35
N ILE A 2 -9.21 -10.76 10.76
CA ILE A 2 -9.44 -10.41 12.19
C ILE A 2 -10.62 -11.19 12.80
N LYS A 3 -11.76 -11.27 12.12
CA LYS A 3 -12.91 -12.09 12.58
C LYS A 3 -12.55 -13.55 12.83
N HIS A 4 -11.62 -14.11 12.08
CA HIS A 4 -11.15 -15.49 12.29
C HIS A 4 -10.28 -15.60 13.54
N ILE A 5 -9.36 -14.67 13.75
CA ILE A 5 -8.54 -14.61 14.96
C ILE A 5 -9.41 -14.44 16.19
N LEU A 6 -10.42 -13.56 16.12
CA LEU A 6 -11.31 -13.27 17.26
C LEU A 6 -12.24 -14.44 17.64
N GLN A 7 -12.37 -15.48 16.82
CA GLN A 7 -13.12 -16.69 17.17
C GLN A 7 -12.52 -17.43 18.37
N ASP A 8 -11.23 -17.30 18.59
CA ASP A 8 -10.51 -17.93 19.71
C ASP A 8 -10.64 -17.13 21.02
N TYR A 9 -11.26 -15.94 20.98
CA TYR A 9 -11.45 -15.07 22.14
C TYR A 9 -12.92 -15.03 22.58
N PRO A 10 -13.26 -15.48 23.80
CA PRO A 10 -14.67 -15.59 24.23
C PRO A 10 -15.31 -14.25 24.59
N SER A 11 -14.51 -13.21 24.81
CA SER A 11 -14.95 -11.91 25.34
C SER A 11 -14.88 -10.80 24.28
N VAL A 12 -15.61 -10.95 23.16
CA VAL A 12 -15.63 -9.99 22.05
C VAL A 12 -17.02 -9.42 21.83
N THR A 13 -17.11 -8.10 21.69
CA THR A 13 -18.26 -7.42 21.06
C THR A 13 -17.83 -6.94 19.68
N ALA A 14 -18.57 -7.32 18.63
CA ALA A 14 -18.24 -6.99 17.25
C ALA A 14 -19.36 -6.16 16.62
N PHE A 15 -18.97 -5.08 15.94
CA PHE A 15 -19.83 -4.20 15.17
C PHE A 15 -19.36 -4.12 13.72
N SER A 16 -20.25 -3.73 12.82
CA SER A 16 -19.94 -3.54 11.42
C SER A 16 -20.47 -2.21 10.90
N GLY A 17 -19.58 -1.39 10.34
CA GLY A 17 -19.97 -0.18 9.64
C GLY A 17 -20.82 -0.42 8.40
N ASP A 18 -20.90 -1.67 7.89
CA ASP A 18 -21.83 -2.03 6.81
C ASP A 18 -23.27 -2.15 7.29
N SER A 19 -23.46 -2.46 8.57
CA SER A 19 -24.77 -2.64 9.18
C SER A 19 -25.36 -1.31 9.66
N SER A 20 -26.53 -0.91 9.18
CA SER A 20 -27.23 0.28 9.67
C SER A 20 -27.63 0.14 11.15
N SER A 21 -27.96 -1.08 11.61
CA SER A 21 -28.29 -1.36 13.00
C SER A 21 -27.11 -1.14 13.96
N ASP A 22 -25.88 -1.19 13.46
CA ASP A 22 -24.67 -0.95 14.26
C ASP A 22 -24.19 0.50 14.14
N ARG A 23 -24.33 1.10 12.94
CA ARG A 23 -23.87 2.47 12.68
C ARG A 23 -24.60 3.51 13.53
N GLU A 24 -25.94 3.47 13.54
CA GLU A 24 -26.74 4.46 14.26
C GLU A 24 -26.45 4.49 15.77
N PRO A 25 -26.41 3.34 16.49
CA PRO A 25 -26.04 3.36 17.89
C PRO A 25 -24.61 3.81 18.15
N LEU A 26 -23.65 3.41 17.30
CA LEU A 26 -22.23 3.81 17.47
C LEU A 26 -21.97 5.28 17.18
N SER A 27 -22.74 5.93 16.31
CA SER A 27 -22.56 7.36 15.99
C SER A 27 -22.99 8.30 17.13
N LYS A 28 -23.62 7.78 18.18
CA LYS A 28 -24.01 8.58 19.38
C LYS A 28 -22.78 8.81 20.25
N SER A 29 -22.39 10.07 20.40
CA SER A 29 -21.18 10.49 21.16
C SER A 29 -21.42 10.53 22.68
N ASP A 30 -22.21 9.63 23.23
CA ASP A 30 -22.42 9.49 24.68
C ASP A 30 -21.81 8.18 25.20
N PHE A 31 -20.85 8.31 26.13
CA PHE A 31 -20.15 7.15 26.68
C PHE A 31 -21.08 6.19 27.42
N SER A 32 -22.07 6.68 28.16
CA SER A 32 -23.01 5.81 28.90
C SER A 32 -23.79 4.93 27.93
N HIS A 33 -24.20 5.47 26.77
CA HIS A 33 -24.86 4.71 25.73
C HIS A 33 -23.92 3.67 25.11
N LEU A 34 -22.69 4.08 24.76
CA LEU A 34 -21.68 3.17 24.19
C LEU A 34 -21.32 2.05 25.16
N ASN A 35 -21.16 2.36 26.46
CA ASN A 35 -20.84 1.38 27.49
C ASN A 35 -21.95 0.33 27.63
N ASN A 36 -23.23 0.74 27.59
CA ASN A 36 -24.37 -0.19 27.60
C ASN A 36 -24.40 -1.08 26.35
N LEU A 37 -24.05 -0.53 25.19
CA LEU A 37 -24.00 -1.25 23.92
C LEU A 37 -22.88 -2.29 23.88
N ILE A 38 -21.72 -1.96 24.43
CA ILE A 38 -20.51 -2.80 24.45
C ILE A 38 -20.61 -3.87 25.54
N GLY A 39 -21.17 -3.52 26.71
CA GLY A 39 -21.27 -4.41 27.84
C GLY A 39 -19.92 -4.73 28.49
N GLU A 40 -19.84 -5.88 29.16
CA GLU A 40 -18.67 -6.30 29.94
C GLU A 40 -17.55 -6.98 29.12
N LYS A 41 -17.65 -6.96 27.77
CA LYS A 41 -16.67 -7.62 26.90
C LYS A 41 -15.31 -6.90 26.92
N GLU A 42 -14.24 -7.68 26.84
CA GLU A 42 -12.85 -7.19 26.90
C GLU A 42 -12.33 -6.66 25.57
N ILE A 43 -12.85 -7.18 24.45
CA ILE A 43 -12.43 -6.79 23.11
C ILE A 43 -13.63 -6.14 22.39
N ILE A 44 -13.38 -4.97 21.83
CA ILE A 44 -14.31 -4.23 20.98
C ILE A 44 -13.75 -4.26 19.56
N PHE A 45 -14.47 -4.91 18.65
CA PHE A 45 -14.09 -4.97 17.24
C PHE A 45 -15.08 -4.19 16.39
N ILE A 46 -14.59 -3.23 15.60
CA ILE A 46 -15.38 -2.40 14.70
C ILE A 46 -14.84 -2.59 13.27
N ASP A 47 -15.58 -3.33 12.46
CA ASP A 47 -15.27 -3.58 11.06
C ASP A 47 -15.84 -2.47 10.18
N GLU A 48 -15.13 -2.08 9.09
CA GLU A 48 -15.52 -0.99 8.19
C GLU A 48 -15.85 0.33 8.93
N ALA A 49 -15.02 0.63 9.93
CA ALA A 49 -15.26 1.72 10.87
C ALA A 49 -15.41 3.10 10.19
N GLN A 50 -14.80 3.32 9.01
CA GLN A 50 -14.90 4.57 8.26
C GLN A 50 -16.34 4.88 7.78
N LYS A 51 -17.24 3.90 7.78
CA LYS A 51 -18.66 4.09 7.41
C LYS A 51 -19.52 4.61 8.56
N ILE A 52 -18.96 4.67 9.77
CA ILE A 52 -19.64 5.18 10.97
C ILE A 52 -19.38 6.69 11.05
N GLU A 53 -20.45 7.46 11.19
CA GLU A 53 -20.36 8.92 11.35
C GLU A 53 -19.60 9.26 12.63
N ASP A 54 -18.69 10.21 12.55
CA ASP A 54 -17.86 10.72 13.66
C ASP A 54 -17.07 9.63 14.43
N ILE A 55 -16.72 8.54 13.74
CA ILE A 55 -16.02 7.38 14.35
C ILE A 55 -14.76 7.78 15.13
N GLY A 56 -14.09 8.81 14.71
CA GLY A 56 -12.90 9.29 15.40
C GLY A 56 -13.18 9.74 16.83
N ASN A 57 -14.26 10.50 17.06
CA ASN A 57 -14.69 10.90 18.40
C ASN A 57 -15.21 9.71 19.21
N VAL A 58 -15.90 8.77 18.56
CA VAL A 58 -16.33 7.51 19.19
C VAL A 58 -15.11 6.74 19.71
N LEU A 59 -14.11 6.51 18.87
CA LEU A 59 -12.88 5.80 19.24
C LEU A 59 -12.13 6.54 20.36
N LYS A 60 -12.07 7.88 20.31
CA LYS A 60 -11.50 8.70 21.36
C LYS A 60 -12.22 8.51 22.69
N LEU A 61 -13.55 8.59 22.69
CA LEU A 61 -14.36 8.37 23.90
C LEU A 61 -14.12 6.99 24.51
N LEU A 62 -14.05 5.96 23.68
CA LEU A 62 -13.81 4.59 24.15
C LEU A 62 -12.41 4.44 24.75
N VAL A 63 -11.38 4.99 24.08
CA VAL A 63 -10.00 4.95 24.59
C VAL A 63 -9.83 5.78 25.88
N ASP A 64 -10.43 6.97 25.93
CA ASP A 64 -10.33 7.86 27.11
C ASP A 64 -11.00 7.28 28.36
N ASN A 65 -12.05 6.49 28.20
CA ASN A 65 -12.82 5.94 29.33
C ASN A 65 -12.41 4.52 29.71
N TYR A 66 -12.06 3.66 28.75
CA TYR A 66 -11.65 2.29 29.04
C TYR A 66 -10.13 2.15 29.29
N GLY A 67 -9.32 3.04 28.73
CA GLY A 67 -7.86 2.97 28.88
C GLY A 67 -7.31 1.61 28.46
N GLU A 68 -6.64 0.92 29.40
CA GLU A 68 -6.08 -0.42 29.19
C GLU A 68 -7.06 -1.56 29.56
N GLU A 69 -8.26 -1.25 30.05
CA GLU A 69 -9.23 -2.27 30.48
C GLU A 69 -9.81 -3.05 29.30
N LYS A 70 -9.95 -2.41 28.12
CA LYS A 70 -10.50 -3.02 26.93
C LYS A 70 -9.61 -2.82 25.70
N GLN A 71 -9.44 -3.89 24.94
CA GLN A 71 -8.77 -3.83 23.64
C GLN A 71 -9.73 -3.34 22.56
N ILE A 72 -9.43 -2.24 21.88
CA ILE A 72 -10.23 -1.69 20.80
C ILE A 72 -9.50 -1.96 19.47
N ILE A 73 -10.20 -2.63 18.55
CA ILE A 73 -9.71 -2.95 17.21
C ILE A 73 -10.69 -2.36 16.19
N ALA A 74 -10.20 -1.44 15.36
CA ALA A 74 -10.98 -0.86 14.28
C ALA A 74 -10.32 -1.16 12.94
N THR A 75 -11.09 -1.61 11.95
CA THR A 75 -10.62 -1.85 10.59
C THR A 75 -11.31 -0.92 9.60
N GLY A 76 -10.64 -0.63 8.49
CA GLY A 76 -11.20 0.17 7.41
C GLY A 76 -10.40 0.04 6.13
N SER A 77 -11.08 0.21 5.00
CA SER A 77 -10.49 0.11 3.65
C SER A 77 -9.73 1.37 3.24
N SER A 78 -9.91 2.49 3.95
CA SER A 78 -9.22 3.75 3.64
C SER A 78 -8.65 4.40 4.89
N SER A 79 -7.46 5.00 4.73
CA SER A 79 -6.80 5.78 5.81
C SER A 79 -7.53 7.10 6.13
N LEU A 80 -8.46 7.53 5.27
CA LEU A 80 -9.03 8.88 5.25
C LEU A 80 -9.93 9.20 6.43
N ASN A 81 -10.83 8.29 6.78
CA ASN A 81 -11.94 8.65 7.68
C ASN A 81 -11.69 8.27 9.13
N LEU A 82 -10.79 7.31 9.38
CA LEU A 82 -10.42 6.95 10.75
C LEU A 82 -9.53 8.02 11.42
N LEU A 83 -8.85 8.86 10.63
CA LEU A 83 -7.85 9.81 11.11
C LEU A 83 -8.20 11.27 10.85
N SER A 84 -9.00 11.59 9.83
CA SER A 84 -9.21 12.97 9.37
C SER A 84 -10.40 13.69 10.03
N ASN A 85 -11.33 12.98 10.63
CA ASN A 85 -12.53 13.56 11.24
C ASN A 85 -12.41 13.71 12.77
N THR A 86 -11.24 13.46 13.34
CA THR A 86 -11.02 13.76 14.76
C THR A 86 -10.42 15.14 14.90
N SER A 87 -11.10 16.02 15.61
CA SER A 87 -10.56 17.32 16.05
C SER A 87 -9.32 17.18 16.93
N GLU A 88 -9.10 16.01 17.52
CA GLU A 88 -7.89 15.64 18.26
C GLU A 88 -7.47 14.21 17.88
N PRO A 89 -6.28 14.01 17.31
CA PRO A 89 -5.80 12.69 16.94
C PRO A 89 -5.55 11.83 18.20
N LEU A 90 -5.80 10.51 18.08
CA LEU A 90 -5.41 9.50 19.09
C LEU A 90 -3.88 9.33 19.18
N THR A 91 -3.15 10.45 19.20
CA THR A 91 -1.69 10.45 19.16
C THR A 91 -1.14 9.82 20.44
N GLY A 92 -0.26 8.83 20.28
CA GLY A 92 0.33 8.09 21.40
C GLY A 92 -0.59 7.05 22.07
N ARG A 93 -1.84 6.87 21.57
CA ARG A 93 -2.82 5.94 22.15
C ARG A 93 -3.32 4.89 21.14
N LYS A 94 -2.68 4.80 19.97
CA LYS A 94 -3.04 3.83 18.93
C LYS A 94 -1.81 3.24 18.27
N TYR A 95 -1.97 2.00 17.84
CA TYR A 95 -1.09 1.37 16.88
C TYR A 95 -1.80 1.28 15.54
N VAL A 96 -1.12 1.65 14.47
CA VAL A 96 -1.63 1.55 13.10
C VAL A 96 -0.88 0.44 12.40
N TYR A 97 -1.62 -0.47 11.80
CA TYR A 97 -1.09 -1.57 11.01
C TYR A 97 -1.65 -1.50 9.60
N GLU A 98 -0.77 -1.46 8.61
CA GLU A 98 -1.15 -1.52 7.22
C GLU A 98 -1.14 -2.97 6.74
N LEU A 99 -2.27 -3.44 6.21
CA LEU A 99 -2.39 -4.79 5.69
C LEU A 99 -2.25 -4.76 4.16
N TYR A 100 -1.07 -5.12 3.70
CA TYR A 100 -0.76 -5.23 2.28
C TYR A 100 -1.32 -6.52 1.66
N PRO A 101 -1.38 -6.64 0.31
CA PRO A 101 -1.44 -7.93 -0.35
C PRO A 101 -0.32 -8.83 0.13
N LEU A 102 -0.47 -10.17 0.06
CA LEU A 102 0.50 -11.12 0.59
C LEU A 102 1.93 -10.76 0.18
N SER A 103 2.84 -10.74 1.14
CA SER A 103 4.26 -10.56 0.86
C SER A 103 4.90 -11.86 0.41
N VAL A 104 6.03 -11.76 -0.26
CA VAL A 104 6.89 -12.91 -0.58
C VAL A 104 7.23 -13.70 0.70
N GLY A 105 7.52 -13.00 1.81
CA GLY A 105 7.80 -13.64 3.11
C GLY A 105 6.64 -14.50 3.61
N GLU A 106 5.41 -14.00 3.55
CA GLU A 106 4.19 -14.75 3.95
C GLU A 106 3.91 -15.94 3.03
N ILE A 107 4.04 -15.75 1.71
CA ILE A 107 3.81 -16.81 0.72
C ILE A 107 4.81 -17.97 0.89
N TYR A 108 6.04 -17.67 1.25
CA TYR A 108 7.14 -18.64 1.32
C TYR A 108 7.54 -19.04 2.73
N SER A 109 6.81 -18.61 3.75
CA SER A 109 7.03 -19.09 5.11
C SER A 109 7.00 -20.64 5.14
N GLY A 110 8.13 -21.24 5.51
CA GLY A 110 8.28 -22.70 5.56
C GLY A 110 8.44 -23.44 4.22
N ARG A 111 8.55 -22.74 3.08
CA ARG A 111 8.75 -23.34 1.74
C ARG A 111 10.21 -23.24 1.28
N HIS A 112 10.54 -24.06 0.26
CA HIS A 112 11.89 -24.03 -0.32
C HIS A 112 12.10 -22.80 -1.22
N PRO A 113 13.26 -22.10 -1.18
CA PRO A 113 13.54 -20.92 -1.99
C PRO A 113 13.37 -21.10 -3.52
N LEU A 114 13.54 -22.30 -4.05
CA LEU A 114 13.33 -22.60 -5.48
C LEU A 114 11.85 -22.51 -5.90
N ASP A 115 10.92 -22.60 -4.94
CA ASP A 115 9.50 -22.48 -5.27
C ASP A 115 9.13 -21.03 -5.59
N LEU A 116 9.87 -20.04 -5.06
CA LEU A 116 9.67 -18.63 -5.39
C LEU A 116 9.91 -18.34 -6.87
N ASP A 117 10.95 -18.92 -7.46
CA ASP A 117 11.25 -18.69 -8.88
C ASP A 117 10.15 -19.20 -9.80
N LYS A 118 9.48 -20.29 -9.40
CA LYS A 118 8.35 -20.85 -10.15
C LYS A 118 7.10 -19.95 -10.08
N GLU A 119 6.91 -19.26 -8.95
CA GLU A 119 5.75 -18.40 -8.73
C GLU A 119 5.99 -16.95 -9.17
N LEU A 120 7.24 -16.55 -9.37
CA LEU A 120 7.60 -15.16 -9.64
C LEU A 120 6.84 -14.56 -10.82
N GLU A 121 6.72 -15.30 -11.94
CA GLU A 121 5.96 -14.83 -13.10
C GLU A 121 4.49 -14.63 -12.75
N ASN A 122 3.88 -15.52 -11.96
CA ASN A 122 2.51 -15.38 -11.49
C ASN A 122 2.32 -14.14 -10.61
N LEU A 123 3.25 -13.85 -9.71
CA LEU A 123 3.22 -12.66 -8.86
C LEU A 123 3.35 -11.37 -9.69
N LEU A 124 4.21 -11.36 -10.70
CA LEU A 124 4.38 -10.21 -11.59
C LEU A 124 3.17 -9.98 -12.52
N ILE A 125 2.43 -11.03 -12.89
CA ILE A 125 1.27 -10.91 -13.78
C ILE A 125 -0.03 -10.74 -13.01
N TYR A 126 -0.27 -11.53 -11.97
CA TYR A 126 -1.56 -11.60 -11.27
C TYR A 126 -1.54 -10.95 -9.87
N GLY A 127 -0.37 -10.49 -9.40
CA GLY A 127 -0.25 -9.89 -8.07
C GLY A 127 -0.36 -10.91 -6.94
N SER A 128 -0.58 -10.40 -5.73
CA SER A 128 -0.58 -11.19 -4.50
C SER A 128 -1.78 -10.92 -3.57
N TYR A 129 -2.89 -10.36 -4.08
CA TYR A 129 -4.12 -10.33 -3.30
C TYR A 129 -4.55 -11.75 -2.90
N PRO A 130 -4.90 -12.01 -1.61
CA PRO A 130 -5.19 -13.37 -1.14
C PRO A 130 -6.20 -14.13 -1.98
N ASN A 131 -7.33 -13.51 -2.33
CA ASN A 131 -8.36 -14.13 -3.16
C ASN A 131 -7.85 -14.50 -4.56
N ILE A 132 -6.96 -13.69 -5.13
CA ILE A 132 -6.36 -13.93 -6.45
C ILE A 132 -5.27 -15.00 -6.35
N TYR A 133 -4.43 -14.91 -5.33
CA TYR A 133 -3.33 -15.85 -5.12
C TYR A 133 -3.85 -17.28 -4.99
N HIS A 134 -4.92 -17.50 -4.22
CA HIS A 134 -5.54 -18.81 -3.99
C HIS A 134 -6.50 -19.27 -5.12
N SER A 135 -6.83 -18.40 -6.07
CA SER A 135 -7.66 -18.77 -7.22
C SER A 135 -6.94 -19.71 -8.18
N SER A 136 -7.70 -20.57 -8.87
CA SER A 136 -7.16 -21.34 -9.98
C SER A 136 -6.68 -20.43 -11.12
N MET A 137 -5.65 -20.84 -11.86
CA MET A 137 -5.05 -20.04 -12.95
C MET A 137 -6.09 -19.56 -13.98
N SER A 138 -7.11 -20.38 -14.26
CA SER A 138 -8.18 -20.07 -15.22
C SER A 138 -9.08 -18.91 -14.75
N LEU A 139 -9.23 -18.71 -13.44
CA LEU A 139 -10.11 -17.70 -12.84
C LEU A 139 -9.39 -16.42 -12.42
N LYS A 140 -8.06 -16.43 -12.26
CA LYS A 140 -7.29 -15.27 -11.79
C LYS A 140 -7.58 -14.00 -12.58
N LYS A 141 -7.59 -14.09 -13.90
CA LYS A 141 -7.87 -12.95 -14.79
C LYS A 141 -9.28 -12.41 -14.57
N GLU A 142 -10.28 -13.29 -14.52
CA GLU A 142 -11.69 -12.89 -14.34
C GLU A 142 -11.89 -12.21 -12.99
N HIS A 143 -11.41 -12.81 -11.92
CA HIS A 143 -11.49 -12.25 -10.56
C HIS A 143 -10.77 -10.89 -10.46
N LEU A 144 -9.61 -10.72 -11.10
CA LEU A 144 -8.91 -9.43 -11.12
C LEU A 144 -9.69 -8.36 -11.87
N LEU A 145 -10.27 -8.69 -13.02
CA LEU A 145 -11.09 -7.74 -13.78
C LEU A 145 -12.36 -7.35 -13.01
N GLU A 146 -13.00 -8.29 -12.32
CA GLU A 146 -14.15 -8.03 -11.46
C GLU A 146 -13.74 -7.17 -10.26
N MET A 147 -12.67 -7.54 -9.56
CA MET A 147 -12.16 -6.79 -8.42
C MET A 147 -11.79 -5.35 -8.80
N THR A 148 -11.14 -5.16 -9.95
CA THR A 148 -10.79 -3.83 -10.44
C THR A 148 -12.02 -2.99 -10.74
N ARG A 149 -13.08 -3.58 -11.30
CA ARG A 149 -14.33 -2.88 -11.63
C ARG A 149 -15.19 -2.58 -10.41
N SER A 150 -15.31 -3.52 -9.47
CA SER A 150 -16.20 -3.39 -8.32
C SER A 150 -15.55 -2.66 -7.16
N TYR A 151 -14.32 -3.03 -6.79
CA TYR A 151 -13.63 -2.52 -5.61
C TYR A 151 -13.06 -1.12 -5.79
N LEU A 152 -12.28 -0.91 -6.86
CA LEU A 152 -11.66 0.41 -7.11
C LEU A 152 -12.69 1.51 -7.34
N TYR A 153 -13.84 1.17 -7.94
CA TYR A 153 -14.85 2.19 -8.25
C TYR A 153 -15.80 2.45 -7.08
N LYS A 154 -16.24 1.42 -6.41
CA LYS A 154 -17.24 1.57 -5.34
C LYS A 154 -16.69 2.39 -4.19
N ASP A 155 -15.54 2.01 -3.65
CA ASP A 155 -14.96 2.68 -2.49
C ASP A 155 -14.50 4.10 -2.82
N ILE A 156 -13.88 4.31 -4.00
CA ILE A 156 -13.42 5.62 -4.43
C ILE A 156 -14.58 6.57 -4.80
N LEU A 157 -15.62 6.06 -5.47
CA LEU A 157 -16.77 6.88 -5.87
C LEU A 157 -17.68 7.22 -4.69
N GLU A 158 -17.85 6.31 -3.73
CA GLU A 158 -18.69 6.54 -2.55
C GLU A 158 -18.08 7.58 -1.59
N LEU A 159 -16.74 7.61 -1.46
CA LEU A 159 -16.06 8.44 -0.47
C LEU A 159 -16.00 9.94 -0.81
N GLU A 160 -15.98 10.34 -2.08
CA GLU A 160 -15.74 11.75 -2.43
C GLU A 160 -16.53 12.30 -3.64
N GLN A 161 -17.72 11.84 -3.94
CA GLN A 161 -18.53 12.40 -5.05
C GLN A 161 -17.69 12.60 -6.34
N VAL A 162 -16.96 11.57 -6.77
CA VAL A 162 -16.23 11.63 -8.03
C VAL A 162 -17.22 11.88 -9.16
N LYS A 163 -17.15 13.05 -9.79
CA LYS A 163 -18.12 13.50 -10.79
C LYS A 163 -18.09 12.71 -12.09
N SER A 164 -17.03 11.92 -12.34
CA SER A 164 -16.85 11.17 -13.59
C SER A 164 -16.03 9.89 -13.36
N SER A 165 -16.69 8.74 -13.32
CA SER A 165 -16.05 7.44 -13.31
C SER A 165 -15.15 7.22 -14.54
N SER A 166 -15.59 7.66 -15.72
CA SER A 166 -14.84 7.58 -16.98
C SER A 166 -13.50 8.33 -16.93
N ALA A 167 -13.42 9.46 -16.23
CA ALA A 167 -12.17 10.20 -16.07
C ALA A 167 -11.21 9.48 -15.10
N LEU A 168 -11.74 8.87 -14.05
CA LEU A 168 -10.94 8.04 -13.13
C LEU A 168 -10.37 6.82 -13.86
N ASP A 169 -11.16 6.17 -14.73
CA ASP A 169 -10.70 5.04 -15.57
C ASP A 169 -9.52 5.43 -16.46
N LYS A 170 -9.65 6.57 -17.14
CA LYS A 170 -8.59 7.09 -18.00
C LYS A 170 -7.33 7.41 -17.20
N LEU A 171 -7.48 8.02 -16.02
CA LEU A 171 -6.35 8.31 -15.13
C LEU A 171 -5.65 7.04 -14.68
N LEU A 172 -6.39 6.06 -14.18
CA LEU A 172 -5.84 4.77 -13.74
C LEU A 172 -5.11 4.06 -14.87
N SER A 173 -5.70 4.03 -16.07
CA SER A 173 -5.07 3.45 -17.26
C SER A 173 -3.79 4.18 -17.66
N ALA A 174 -3.80 5.53 -17.63
CA ALA A 174 -2.64 6.35 -17.94
C ALA A 174 -1.49 6.12 -16.95
N LEU A 175 -1.81 6.05 -15.63
CA LEU A 175 -0.84 5.73 -14.59
C LEU A 175 -0.28 4.31 -14.74
N ALA A 176 -1.14 3.33 -15.06
CA ALA A 176 -0.73 1.95 -15.29
C ALA A 176 0.22 1.81 -16.49
N LEU A 177 0.05 2.61 -17.54
CA LEU A 177 0.95 2.64 -18.70
C LEU A 177 2.28 3.36 -18.43
N GLN A 178 2.31 4.30 -17.47
CA GLN A 178 3.50 5.08 -17.07
C GLN A 178 4.23 4.48 -15.85
N LEU A 179 3.98 3.20 -15.53
CA LEU A 179 4.58 2.52 -14.40
C LEU A 179 6.10 2.71 -14.35
N GLY A 180 6.64 3.12 -13.18
CA GLY A 180 8.07 3.33 -12.97
C GLY A 180 8.66 4.57 -13.65
N SER A 181 7.83 5.40 -14.31
CA SER A 181 8.25 6.65 -14.93
C SER A 181 7.91 7.87 -14.06
N GLU A 182 8.63 8.96 -14.23
CA GLU A 182 8.25 10.24 -13.64
C GLU A 182 6.94 10.73 -14.26
N VAL A 183 5.96 11.08 -13.42
CA VAL A 183 4.61 11.43 -13.87
C VAL A 183 4.40 12.93 -13.85
N SER A 184 4.11 13.50 -15.02
CA SER A 184 3.71 14.89 -15.15
C SER A 184 2.19 15.03 -14.95
N LEU A 185 1.80 15.68 -13.86
CA LEU A 185 0.37 15.92 -13.58
C LEU A 185 -0.27 16.86 -14.62
N ASN A 186 0.50 17.80 -15.18
CA ASN A 186 0.02 18.69 -16.26
C ASN A 186 -0.25 17.91 -17.55
N GLU A 187 0.63 16.96 -17.89
CA GLU A 187 0.44 16.10 -19.06
C GLU A 187 -0.80 15.20 -18.89
N LEU A 188 -0.97 14.59 -17.71
CA LEU A 188 -2.18 13.82 -17.40
C LEU A 188 -3.45 14.67 -17.47
N ALA A 189 -3.41 15.89 -16.94
CA ALA A 189 -4.53 16.83 -16.98
C ALA A 189 -4.96 17.14 -18.43
N ASN A 190 -4.01 17.41 -19.30
CA ASN A 190 -4.24 17.64 -20.72
C ASN A 190 -4.77 16.39 -21.44
N MET A 191 -4.15 15.22 -21.21
CA MET A 191 -4.52 13.94 -21.84
C MET A 191 -5.95 13.53 -21.51
N ILE A 192 -6.39 13.76 -20.26
CA ILE A 192 -7.71 13.34 -19.77
C ILE A 192 -8.77 14.44 -19.92
N ASN A 193 -8.34 15.65 -20.25
CA ASN A 193 -9.17 16.85 -20.33
C ASN A 193 -9.82 17.21 -18.97
N LEU A 194 -8.99 17.22 -17.92
CA LEU A 194 -9.36 17.66 -16.57
C LEU A 194 -8.43 18.80 -16.12
N ASN A 195 -8.86 19.57 -15.13
CA ASN A 195 -7.96 20.54 -14.51
C ASN A 195 -6.95 19.85 -13.58
N LEU A 196 -5.79 20.47 -13.41
CA LEU A 196 -4.68 19.96 -12.59
C LEU A 196 -5.12 19.61 -11.17
N ARG A 197 -5.88 20.48 -10.51
CA ARG A 197 -6.38 20.26 -9.14
C ARG A 197 -7.24 18.99 -9.00
N THR A 198 -8.02 18.67 -10.05
CA THR A 198 -8.82 17.43 -10.08
C THR A 198 -7.93 16.20 -10.21
N ILE A 199 -6.87 16.26 -11.03
CA ILE A 199 -5.89 15.18 -11.16
C ILE A 199 -5.17 14.94 -9.82
N GLU A 200 -4.68 16.02 -9.19
CA GLU A 200 -4.03 15.94 -7.88
C GLU A 200 -4.95 15.26 -6.85
N ARG A 201 -6.20 15.73 -6.75
CA ARG A 201 -7.18 15.14 -5.84
C ARG A 201 -7.44 13.67 -6.13
N TYR A 202 -7.53 13.25 -7.40
CA TYR A 202 -7.74 11.84 -7.74
C TYR A 202 -6.53 10.98 -7.41
N ILE A 203 -5.31 11.48 -7.63
CA ILE A 203 -4.08 10.78 -7.24
C ILE A 203 -4.00 10.64 -5.72
N ASP A 204 -4.29 11.72 -4.96
CA ASP A 204 -4.35 11.67 -3.49
C ASP A 204 -5.38 10.64 -3.00
N LEU A 205 -6.53 10.56 -3.67
CA LEU A 205 -7.57 9.61 -3.34
C LEU A 205 -7.13 8.16 -3.61
N LEU A 206 -6.50 7.90 -4.76
CA LEU A 206 -5.94 6.60 -5.10
C LEU A 206 -4.85 6.16 -4.13
N GLU A 207 -4.01 7.09 -3.68
CA GLU A 207 -2.95 6.83 -2.70
C GLU A 207 -3.53 6.49 -1.32
N LYS A 208 -4.52 7.27 -0.87
CA LYS A 208 -5.23 7.05 0.41
C LYS A 208 -6.04 5.74 0.44
N ASN A 209 -6.42 5.22 -0.72
CA ASN A 209 -7.09 3.92 -0.85
C ASN A 209 -6.11 2.77 -1.20
N TYR A 210 -4.82 2.96 -1.03
CA TYR A 210 -3.79 1.94 -1.25
C TYR A 210 -3.82 1.28 -2.64
N VAL A 211 -4.22 2.05 -3.67
CA VAL A 211 -4.14 1.60 -5.07
C VAL A 211 -2.75 1.85 -5.63
N ILE A 212 -2.26 3.08 -5.41
CA ILE A 212 -0.97 3.56 -5.85
C ILE A 212 -0.22 4.23 -4.69
N PHE A 213 1.07 4.46 -4.87
CA PHE A 213 1.87 5.35 -4.02
C PHE A 213 2.85 6.15 -4.86
N ARG A 214 3.23 7.32 -4.34
CA ARG A 214 4.23 8.19 -4.93
C ARG A 214 5.61 7.89 -4.33
N LEU A 215 6.61 7.75 -5.19
CA LEU A 215 8.00 7.72 -4.80
C LEU A 215 8.63 9.06 -5.20
N PRO A 216 9.00 9.92 -4.22
CA PRO A 216 9.59 11.22 -4.51
C PRO A 216 11.07 11.09 -4.92
N PRO A 217 11.60 12.06 -5.66
CA PRO A 217 13.03 12.12 -5.95
C PRO A 217 13.84 12.55 -4.72
N TYR A 218 15.06 12.05 -4.59
CA TYR A 218 15.99 12.46 -3.56
C TYR A 218 16.75 13.73 -3.98
N TYR A 219 16.72 14.73 -3.13
CA TYR A 219 17.54 15.93 -3.23
C TYR A 219 18.05 16.31 -1.84
N THR A 220 19.28 16.80 -1.77
CA THR A 220 19.85 17.35 -0.52
C THR A 220 19.11 18.59 -0.03
N ASN A 221 18.47 19.33 -0.93
CA ASN A 221 17.57 20.43 -0.59
C ASN A 221 16.11 19.97 -0.65
N GLU A 222 15.52 19.70 0.50
CA GLU A 222 14.15 19.20 0.65
C GLU A 222 13.09 20.09 -0.01
N ARG A 223 13.29 21.41 -0.09
CA ARG A 223 12.37 22.32 -0.78
C ARG A 223 12.27 22.04 -2.28
N LYS A 224 13.33 21.51 -2.90
CA LYS A 224 13.32 21.14 -4.31
C LYS A 224 12.51 19.88 -4.60
N VAL A 225 12.34 18.99 -3.61
CA VAL A 225 11.55 17.76 -3.74
C VAL A 225 10.09 18.10 -4.06
N LEU A 226 9.54 19.10 -3.38
CA LEU A 226 8.13 19.50 -3.52
C LEU A 226 7.74 20.00 -4.92
N SER A 227 8.71 20.44 -5.72
CA SER A 227 8.48 20.97 -7.08
C SER A 227 8.77 19.98 -8.21
N LYS A 228 9.18 18.76 -7.87
CA LYS A 228 9.60 17.75 -8.85
C LYS A 228 8.56 16.66 -9.04
N GLN A 229 8.63 16.00 -10.20
CA GLN A 229 7.73 14.90 -10.53
C GLN A 229 8.07 13.67 -9.69
N ASN A 230 7.04 12.98 -9.24
CA ASN A 230 7.17 11.71 -8.54
C ASN A 230 7.08 10.56 -9.56
N LYS A 231 7.70 9.44 -9.24
CA LYS A 231 7.34 8.16 -9.84
C LYS A 231 6.10 7.62 -9.15
N ILE A 232 5.24 6.93 -9.90
CA ILE A 232 4.02 6.31 -9.37
C ILE A 232 4.09 4.81 -9.56
N TYR A 233 3.80 4.08 -8.47
CA TYR A 233 3.77 2.63 -8.42
C TYR A 233 2.44 2.14 -7.89
N PHE A 234 2.10 0.89 -8.20
CA PHE A 234 0.91 0.21 -7.70
C PHE A 234 1.28 -0.69 -6.52
N TYR A 235 0.43 -0.75 -5.52
CA TYR A 235 0.58 -1.69 -4.41
C TYR A 235 0.44 -3.15 -4.84
N ASP A 236 -0.25 -3.40 -5.96
CA ASP A 236 -0.39 -4.75 -6.53
C ASP A 236 -0.33 -4.73 -8.06
N LEU A 237 0.51 -5.59 -8.61
CA LEU A 237 0.71 -5.67 -10.07
C LEU A 237 -0.46 -6.32 -10.81
N GLY A 238 -1.23 -7.20 -10.15
CA GLY A 238 -2.44 -7.78 -10.73
C GLY A 238 -3.48 -6.71 -11.03
N ILE A 239 -3.70 -5.78 -10.10
CA ILE A 239 -4.56 -4.61 -10.31
C ILE A 239 -4.04 -3.75 -11.47
N ARG A 240 -2.75 -3.42 -11.46
CA ARG A 240 -2.12 -2.64 -12.55
C ARG A 240 -2.33 -3.30 -13.91
N ASN A 241 -2.11 -4.61 -14.01
CA ASN A 241 -2.24 -5.37 -15.25
C ASN A 241 -3.71 -5.51 -15.69
N ALA A 242 -4.65 -5.61 -14.75
CA ALA A 242 -6.08 -5.61 -15.03
C ALA A 242 -6.55 -4.28 -15.63
N LEU A 243 -6.06 -3.14 -15.13
CA LEU A 243 -6.40 -1.80 -15.64
C LEU A 243 -6.06 -1.62 -17.12
N ILE A 244 -4.98 -2.25 -17.61
CA ILE A 244 -4.59 -2.23 -19.02
C ILE A 244 -4.91 -3.52 -19.76
N ASN A 245 -5.61 -4.45 -19.11
CA ASN A 245 -5.98 -5.77 -19.63
C ASN A 245 -4.80 -6.54 -20.26
N ASN A 246 -3.63 -6.48 -19.61
CA ASN A 246 -2.41 -7.15 -20.11
C ASN A 246 -1.93 -8.26 -19.17
N PHE A 247 -2.35 -9.48 -19.43
CA PHE A 247 -1.98 -10.71 -18.72
C PHE A 247 -1.06 -11.63 -19.55
N ASN A 248 -0.38 -11.05 -20.53
CA ASN A 248 0.56 -11.82 -21.36
C ASN A 248 1.74 -12.33 -20.53
N PRO A 249 2.32 -13.49 -20.87
CA PRO A 249 3.57 -13.98 -20.29
C PRO A 249 4.69 -12.94 -20.38
N LEU A 250 5.59 -12.92 -19.41
CA LEU A 250 6.69 -11.93 -19.34
C LEU A 250 7.58 -11.91 -20.59
N SER A 251 7.72 -13.07 -21.25
CA SER A 251 8.49 -13.20 -22.51
C SER A 251 7.90 -12.41 -23.68
N LYS A 252 6.60 -12.06 -23.61
CA LYS A 252 5.88 -11.30 -24.64
C LYS A 252 5.62 -9.85 -24.25
N ARG A 253 6.21 -9.37 -23.14
CA ARG A 253 5.98 -8.03 -22.60
C ARG A 253 7.19 -7.13 -22.77
N ASN A 254 6.95 -5.88 -23.13
CA ASN A 254 7.96 -4.82 -23.23
C ASN A 254 8.14 -4.04 -21.91
N ASP A 255 7.22 -4.20 -20.93
CA ASP A 255 7.22 -3.51 -19.65
C ASP A 255 7.76 -4.39 -18.49
N ARG A 256 8.45 -5.50 -18.79
CA ARG A 256 9.00 -6.43 -17.79
C ARG A 256 9.90 -5.73 -16.77
N GLY A 257 10.70 -4.76 -17.21
CA GLY A 257 11.57 -3.98 -16.33
C GLY A 257 10.78 -3.15 -15.31
N ALA A 258 9.72 -2.47 -15.75
CA ALA A 258 8.86 -1.68 -14.88
C ALA A 258 8.06 -2.56 -13.88
N LEU A 259 7.60 -3.74 -14.32
CA LEU A 259 6.98 -4.71 -13.41
C LEU A 259 7.96 -5.20 -12.35
N TRP A 260 9.19 -5.49 -12.75
CA TRP A 260 10.27 -5.91 -11.85
C TRP A 260 10.59 -4.85 -10.81
N GLU A 261 10.79 -3.61 -11.24
CA GLU A 261 11.05 -2.47 -10.38
C GLU A 261 9.91 -2.27 -9.37
N ASN A 262 8.65 -2.23 -9.83
CA ASN A 262 7.48 -2.09 -8.96
C ASN A 262 7.39 -3.23 -7.94
N PHE A 263 7.57 -4.47 -8.38
CA PHE A 263 7.53 -5.65 -7.51
C PHE A 263 8.55 -5.54 -6.38
N LEU A 264 9.81 -5.25 -6.70
CA LEU A 264 10.88 -5.16 -5.72
C LEU A 264 10.67 -4.02 -4.73
N ILE A 265 10.19 -2.86 -5.19
CA ILE A 265 9.89 -1.73 -4.32
C ILE A 265 8.76 -2.08 -3.33
N VAL A 266 7.66 -2.65 -3.83
CA VAL A 266 6.52 -3.02 -2.97
C VAL A 266 6.90 -4.09 -1.97
N GLU A 267 7.59 -5.14 -2.40
CA GLU A 267 8.03 -6.20 -1.49
C GLU A 267 9.01 -5.68 -0.44
N ARG A 268 9.90 -4.75 -0.81
CA ARG A 268 10.79 -4.10 0.15
C ARG A 268 10.05 -3.19 1.13
N MET A 269 9.00 -2.52 0.67
CA MET A 269 8.11 -1.74 1.54
C MET A 269 7.43 -2.63 2.58
N LYS A 270 6.84 -3.74 2.16
CA LYS A 270 6.21 -4.73 3.04
C LYS A 270 7.23 -5.26 4.08
N LEU A 271 8.42 -5.63 3.61
CA LEU A 271 9.50 -6.11 4.49
C LEU A 271 9.87 -5.05 5.54
N ASN A 272 10.08 -3.80 5.13
CA ASN A 272 10.44 -2.72 6.04
C ASN A 272 9.33 -2.47 7.08
N GLU A 273 8.06 -2.48 6.66
CA GLU A 273 6.91 -2.31 7.55
C GLU A 273 6.81 -3.46 8.57
N TYR A 274 6.85 -4.69 8.12
CA TYR A 274 6.71 -5.87 8.97
C TYR A 274 7.90 -6.06 9.92
N THR A 275 9.09 -5.60 9.54
CA THR A 275 10.29 -5.59 10.40
C THR A 275 10.44 -4.30 11.20
N ARG A 276 9.47 -3.37 11.11
CA ARG A 276 9.50 -2.04 11.76
C ARG A 276 10.78 -1.25 11.48
N ARG A 277 11.31 -1.41 10.28
CA ARG A 277 12.46 -0.63 9.79
C ARG A 277 11.95 0.66 9.15
N TYR A 278 11.97 1.73 9.92
CA TYR A 278 11.48 3.04 9.48
C TYR A 278 12.53 3.73 8.60
N VAL A 279 12.28 3.78 7.30
CA VAL A 279 13.13 4.43 6.30
C VAL A 279 12.35 5.42 5.45
N SER A 280 12.98 6.52 5.07
CA SER A 280 12.44 7.40 4.03
C SER A 280 12.84 6.86 2.66
N ARG A 281 11.91 6.85 1.71
CA ARG A 281 12.03 6.19 0.40
C ARG A 281 12.05 7.23 -0.72
N PHE A 282 12.98 7.08 -1.66
CA PHE A 282 13.19 8.00 -2.77
C PHE A 282 13.64 7.23 -4.02
N PHE A 283 13.64 7.92 -5.18
CA PHE A 283 14.51 7.60 -6.31
C PHE A 283 15.50 8.75 -6.51
N TRP A 284 16.53 8.57 -7.31
CA TRP A 284 17.46 9.64 -7.63
C TRP A 284 17.74 9.66 -9.12
N ARG A 285 17.81 10.88 -9.68
CA ARG A 285 18.08 11.09 -11.09
C ARG A 285 18.80 12.41 -11.33
N THR A 286 19.76 12.39 -12.24
CA THR A 286 20.47 13.56 -12.75
C THR A 286 19.81 14.14 -14.00
N TYR A 287 20.18 15.32 -14.41
CA TYR A 287 19.66 15.96 -15.64
C TYR A 287 20.04 15.21 -16.92
N ASP A 288 21.18 14.52 -16.94
CA ASP A 288 21.65 13.70 -18.06
C ASP A 288 21.02 12.29 -18.10
N GLY A 289 20.08 12.03 -17.19
CA GLY A 289 19.31 10.79 -17.17
C GLY A 289 19.96 9.63 -16.43
N THR A 290 21.07 9.87 -15.72
CA THR A 290 21.64 8.86 -14.81
C THR A 290 20.72 8.69 -13.60
N GLU A 291 20.42 7.45 -13.20
CA GLU A 291 19.39 7.15 -12.23
C GLU A 291 19.81 6.06 -11.24
N VAL A 292 19.23 6.12 -10.02
CA VAL A 292 19.16 5.04 -9.04
C VAL A 292 17.68 4.82 -8.74
N ASP A 293 17.19 3.61 -9.02
CA ASP A 293 15.76 3.32 -9.07
C ASP A 293 15.07 3.46 -7.71
N TYR A 294 15.76 3.08 -6.62
CA TYR A 294 15.20 3.12 -5.27
C TYR A 294 16.27 3.44 -4.23
N ILE A 295 15.92 4.26 -3.26
CA ILE A 295 16.80 4.69 -2.17
C ILE A 295 16.07 4.53 -0.85
N GLU A 296 16.75 3.94 0.13
CA GLU A 296 16.36 3.96 1.53
C GLU A 296 17.28 4.92 2.30
N LYS A 297 16.70 5.95 2.90
CA LYS A 297 17.40 6.87 3.79
C LYS A 297 17.01 6.58 5.23
N TYR A 298 18.01 6.32 6.07
CA TYR A 298 17.83 6.20 7.52
C TYR A 298 19.05 6.82 8.23
N ALA A 299 18.79 7.71 9.17
CA ALA A 299 19.81 8.59 9.73
C ALA A 299 20.65 9.26 8.61
N ASP A 300 21.96 9.11 8.62
CA ASP A 300 22.88 9.66 7.62
C ASP A 300 23.22 8.68 6.47
N ASN A 301 22.61 7.49 6.45
CA ASN A 301 22.90 6.48 5.43
C ASN A 301 21.95 6.59 4.25
N LEU A 302 22.48 6.34 3.05
CA LEU A 302 21.76 6.33 1.79
C LEU A 302 22.03 4.99 1.08
N ASP A 303 21.11 4.06 1.20
CA ASP A 303 21.19 2.78 0.50
C ASP A 303 20.50 2.88 -0.86
N GLY A 304 21.27 2.89 -1.95
CA GLY A 304 20.77 2.95 -3.31
C GLY A 304 20.68 1.58 -3.97
N TYR A 305 19.58 1.34 -4.66
CA TYR A 305 19.30 0.10 -5.36
C TYR A 305 18.92 0.37 -6.81
N GLU A 306 19.54 -0.38 -7.72
CA GLU A 306 19.21 -0.39 -9.14
C GLU A 306 18.56 -1.74 -9.46
N PHE A 307 17.45 -1.73 -10.17
CA PHE A 307 16.67 -2.91 -10.50
C PHE A 307 16.79 -3.26 -11.98
N LYS A 308 17.44 -4.37 -12.29
CA LYS A 308 17.54 -4.89 -13.65
C LYS A 308 17.15 -6.36 -13.67
N TRP A 309 16.46 -6.77 -14.71
CA TRP A 309 16.05 -8.17 -14.80
C TRP A 309 17.25 -9.10 -15.02
N ASP A 310 18.06 -8.82 -16.03
CA ASP A 310 19.13 -9.67 -16.52
C ASP A 310 20.40 -8.91 -16.95
N LYS A 311 20.53 -7.64 -16.55
CA LYS A 311 21.65 -6.78 -16.96
C LYS A 311 22.46 -6.34 -15.77
N ASP A 312 23.77 -6.21 -16.01
CA ASP A 312 24.67 -5.55 -15.06
C ASP A 312 24.71 -4.04 -15.30
N ARG A 313 24.77 -3.28 -14.23
CA ARG A 313 24.97 -1.83 -14.27
C ARG A 313 25.91 -1.42 -13.13
N LYS A 314 26.92 -0.63 -13.49
CA LYS A 314 27.85 -0.08 -12.51
C LYS A 314 27.21 1.09 -11.76
N ALA A 315 27.63 1.27 -10.51
CA ALA A 315 27.21 2.41 -9.71
C ALA A 315 27.53 3.73 -10.42
N PRO A 316 26.59 4.67 -10.48
CA PRO A 316 26.86 6.00 -10.99
C PRO A 316 27.90 6.72 -10.12
N LYS A 317 28.94 7.30 -10.71
CA LYS A 317 29.98 8.03 -9.97
C LYS A 317 29.38 9.18 -9.15
N SER A 318 28.48 9.93 -9.75
CA SER A 318 27.77 11.06 -9.11
C SER A 318 26.88 10.63 -7.93
N TRP A 319 26.41 9.38 -7.90
CA TRP A 319 25.71 8.83 -6.74
C TRP A 319 26.68 8.53 -5.59
N LEU A 320 27.85 7.98 -5.90
CA LEU A 320 28.87 7.64 -4.90
C LEU A 320 29.60 8.86 -4.31
N GLU A 321 29.36 10.07 -4.83
CA GLU A 321 29.82 11.33 -4.24
C GLU A 321 29.01 11.75 -3.00
N TYR A 322 27.82 11.20 -2.80
CA TYR A 322 27.04 11.44 -1.56
C TYR A 322 27.71 10.76 -0.37
N PRO A 323 27.86 11.45 0.76
CA PRO A 323 28.36 10.85 2.00
C PRO A 323 27.50 9.64 2.41
N ASN A 324 28.15 8.56 2.81
CA ASN A 324 27.52 7.32 3.26
C ASN A 324 26.52 6.67 2.24
N ALA A 325 26.69 6.98 0.93
CA ALA A 325 25.92 6.34 -0.10
C ALA A 325 26.46 4.94 -0.41
N THR A 326 25.56 3.97 -0.45
CA THR A 326 25.85 2.62 -0.96
C THR A 326 25.14 2.42 -2.30
N TYR A 327 25.54 1.38 -3.03
CA TYR A 327 24.85 0.99 -4.26
C TYR A 327 24.85 -0.52 -4.40
N LYS A 328 23.67 -1.07 -4.66
CA LYS A 328 23.48 -2.50 -4.92
C LYS A 328 22.63 -2.69 -6.18
N LEU A 329 23.14 -3.48 -7.11
CA LEU A 329 22.34 -4.00 -8.22
C LEU A 329 21.52 -5.20 -7.76
N VAL A 330 20.22 -5.18 -8.01
CA VAL A 330 19.29 -6.27 -7.71
C VAL A 330 18.73 -6.81 -9.02
N ASN A 331 18.99 -8.08 -9.27
CA ASN A 331 18.55 -8.80 -10.46
C ASN A 331 17.92 -10.16 -10.09
N ILE A 332 17.60 -10.96 -11.10
CA ILE A 332 16.95 -12.26 -10.92
C ILE A 332 17.77 -13.24 -10.07
N ASP A 333 19.10 -13.10 -10.04
CA ASP A 333 19.99 -14.01 -9.32
C ASP A 333 20.10 -13.70 -7.83
N ASN A 334 19.92 -12.41 -7.44
CA ASN A 334 20.18 -11.96 -6.06
C ASN A 334 18.96 -11.29 -5.36
N TYR A 335 17.79 -11.14 -6.01
CA TYR A 335 16.63 -10.47 -5.42
C TYR A 335 16.12 -11.10 -4.13
N LYS A 336 16.32 -12.41 -3.95
CA LYS A 336 15.93 -13.10 -2.72
C LYS A 336 16.68 -12.59 -1.50
N GLU A 337 17.94 -12.19 -1.66
CA GLU A 337 18.73 -11.56 -0.59
C GLU A 337 18.21 -10.15 -0.27
N PHE A 338 17.79 -9.41 -1.28
CA PHE A 338 17.20 -8.09 -1.12
C PHE A 338 15.87 -8.13 -0.36
N LEU A 339 15.10 -9.20 -0.53
CA LEU A 339 13.80 -9.41 0.10
C LEU A 339 13.87 -10.20 1.42
N ARG A 340 15.06 -10.56 1.90
CA ARG A 340 15.22 -11.20 3.21
C ARG A 340 15.38 -10.15 4.31
N PRO A 341 14.82 -10.42 5.51
CA PRO A 341 15.17 -9.64 6.70
C PRO A 341 16.66 -9.73 6.97
N THR A 342 17.27 -8.60 7.32
CA THR A 342 18.69 -8.55 7.67
C THR A 342 19.02 -9.23 8.99
N ASP A 343 18.01 -9.41 9.88
CA ASP A 343 18.15 -10.05 11.17
C ASP A 343 17.16 -11.22 11.30
N ARG A 344 17.68 -12.43 11.53
CA ARG A 344 16.89 -13.66 11.72
C ARG A 344 15.94 -13.63 12.93
N GLU A 345 16.10 -12.69 13.86
CA GLU A 345 15.33 -12.61 15.10
C GLU A 345 13.88 -12.11 14.96
N TYR A 346 13.48 -11.57 13.79
CA TYR A 346 12.19 -10.92 13.66
C TYR A 346 11.02 -11.85 13.33
N PHE A 347 11.26 -12.96 12.61
CA PHE A 347 10.17 -13.90 12.28
C PHE A 347 9.78 -14.82 13.43
N ASP A 348 10.68 -15.08 14.39
CA ASP A 348 10.40 -15.93 15.56
C ASP A 348 9.64 -15.20 16.68
N LYS A 349 9.44 -13.86 16.57
CA LYS A 349 8.71 -13.05 17.56
C LYS A 349 7.37 -12.50 17.07
N ALA A 350 7.00 -12.74 15.83
CA ALA A 350 5.78 -12.21 15.19
C ALA A 350 4.68 -13.25 14.99
N ILE A 351 4.84 -14.46 15.57
CA ILE A 351 3.81 -15.52 15.60
C ILE A 351 3.35 -15.71 17.04
#